data_e4dac7294d6a3f40c2eeb769971d9677
#
_entry.id   e4dac7294d6a3f40c2eeb769971d9677
#
_cell.length_a   1.000
_cell.length_b   1.000
_cell.length_c   1.000
_cell.angle_alpha   90.00
_cell.angle_beta   90.00
_cell.angle_gamma   90.00
#
_symmetry.space_group_name_H-M   'P 1'
#
loop_
_entity.id
_entity.type
_entity.pdbx_description
1 polymer ?
#
loop_
_entity_poly.entity_id
_entity_poly.type
_entity_poly.pdbx_seq_one_letter_code
_entity_poly.pdbx_strand_id
1 'polypeptide(L)'
;IACRGGYGAIRLLDKIDYDIIKNNPKIFCGYSDITALELMIYKRTGLVTYNAPMAYSDFGSDIDDFSTKSFFDTLQTGIKEITLNSSTVFYDGICSGVLWGGNLSTIQSLCGLDFLPEENFIFIAEDINEPVYKIDKMFTQLLNMPAFKNRLKGIVLGDFSGLDNEKYFQDFFKELSQELKIPTTTGLKFGHEKQKLTFPIGANAVLDTNLSKITFI
;
A
#
# COMPACT_ATOMS: atom_id res chain seq x y z
N ILE A 1 5.99 3.95 -15.90
CA ILE A 1 4.60 3.58 -15.58
C ILE A 1 4.32 2.17 -16.07
N ALA A 2 3.72 1.31 -15.21
CA ALA A 2 3.28 -0.03 -15.59
C ALA A 2 2.11 0.05 -16.59
N CYS A 3 2.03 -0.92 -17.50
CA CYS A 3 0.96 -0.96 -18.50
C CYS A 3 -0.37 -1.37 -17.85
N ARG A 4 -0.35 -2.46 -17.11
CA ARG A 4 -1.51 -3.01 -16.37
C ARG A 4 -1.04 -3.93 -15.25
N GLY A 5 -1.93 -4.28 -14.33
CA GLY A 5 -1.75 -5.35 -13.37
C GLY A 5 -1.83 -6.76 -14.01
N GLY A 6 -1.98 -7.76 -13.18
CA GLY A 6 -2.04 -9.17 -13.58
C GLY A 6 -1.79 -10.09 -12.40
N TYR A 7 -0.92 -11.09 -12.59
CA TYR A 7 -0.52 -12.07 -11.56
C TYR A 7 0.91 -12.61 -11.78
N GLY A 8 1.66 -12.01 -12.69
CA GLY A 8 2.96 -12.51 -13.15
C GLY A 8 4.17 -11.73 -12.65
N ALA A 9 3.98 -10.60 -11.95
CA ALA A 9 5.07 -9.75 -11.50
C ALA A 9 6.06 -10.51 -10.60
N ILE A 10 5.56 -11.39 -9.74
CA ILE A 10 6.39 -12.23 -8.88
C ILE A 10 7.40 -13.12 -9.65
N ARG A 11 7.10 -13.50 -10.90
CA ARG A 11 7.98 -14.31 -11.75
C ARG A 11 9.18 -13.52 -12.30
N LEU A 12 9.17 -12.21 -12.13
CA LEU A 12 10.22 -11.32 -12.65
C LEU A 12 11.25 -10.96 -11.58
N LEU A 13 10.94 -11.18 -10.29
CA LEU A 13 11.74 -10.66 -9.17
C LEU A 13 13.19 -11.14 -9.17
N ASP A 14 13.43 -12.38 -9.59
CA ASP A 14 14.76 -12.98 -9.72
C ASP A 14 15.46 -12.67 -11.05
N LYS A 15 14.77 -12.04 -12.00
CA LYS A 15 15.27 -11.73 -13.36
C LYS A 15 15.63 -10.27 -13.55
N ILE A 16 15.24 -9.43 -12.59
CA ILE A 16 15.51 -8.00 -12.63
C ILE A 16 16.94 -7.75 -12.15
N ASP A 17 17.69 -6.97 -12.94
CA ASP A 17 18.96 -6.41 -12.51
C ASP A 17 18.70 -5.13 -11.68
N TYR A 18 18.68 -5.29 -10.36
CA TYR A 18 18.44 -4.19 -9.43
C TYR A 18 19.56 -3.17 -9.39
N ASP A 19 20.80 -3.56 -9.77
CA ASP A 19 21.93 -2.62 -9.83
C ASP A 19 21.74 -1.63 -10.99
N ILE A 20 21.17 -2.07 -12.12
CA ILE A 20 20.80 -1.16 -13.21
C ILE A 20 19.78 -0.14 -12.72
N ILE A 21 18.73 -0.58 -11.99
CA ILE A 21 17.71 0.32 -11.44
C ILE A 21 18.34 1.31 -10.46
N LYS A 22 19.17 0.83 -9.54
CA LYS A 22 19.84 1.63 -8.51
C LYS A 22 20.74 2.70 -9.13
N ASN A 23 21.49 2.36 -10.17
CA ASN A 23 22.41 3.26 -10.83
C ASN A 23 21.75 4.20 -11.86
N ASN A 24 20.51 3.91 -12.26
CA ASN A 24 19.74 4.71 -13.21
C ASN A 24 18.31 4.95 -12.69
N PRO A 25 18.13 5.66 -11.55
CA PRO A 25 16.82 5.81 -10.92
C PRO A 25 15.83 6.48 -11.87
N LYS A 26 14.65 5.93 -11.94
CA LYS A 26 13.49 6.43 -12.69
C LYS A 26 12.25 6.37 -11.83
N ILE A 27 11.28 7.23 -12.09
CA ILE A 27 9.95 7.12 -11.51
C ILE A 27 9.35 5.78 -11.96
N PHE A 28 8.97 4.95 -10.97
CA PHE A 28 8.28 3.68 -11.19
C PHE A 28 6.89 3.75 -10.56
N CYS A 29 5.86 3.47 -11.37
CA CYS A 29 4.46 3.64 -10.99
C CYS A 29 3.63 2.41 -11.34
N GLY A 30 2.72 2.03 -10.45
CA GLY A 30 1.72 1.00 -10.67
C GLY A 30 0.87 0.73 -9.43
N TYR A 31 0.12 -0.36 -9.43
CA TYR A 31 -0.63 -0.92 -8.30
C TYR A 31 -1.01 -2.38 -8.60
N SER A 32 -1.80 -3.02 -7.76
CA SER A 32 -2.23 -4.41 -7.95
C SER A 32 -1.03 -5.37 -7.98
N ASP A 33 -0.90 -6.24 -8.98
CA ASP A 33 0.23 -7.16 -9.17
C ASP A 33 1.61 -6.43 -9.19
N ILE A 34 1.63 -5.16 -9.62
CA ILE A 34 2.85 -4.34 -9.65
C ILE A 34 3.39 -4.04 -8.25
N THR A 35 2.57 -4.16 -7.22
CA THR A 35 3.00 -4.08 -5.80
C THR A 35 4.23 -4.97 -5.54
N ALA A 36 4.29 -6.18 -6.12
CA ALA A 36 5.44 -7.06 -5.96
C ALA A 36 6.75 -6.42 -6.46
N LEU A 37 6.69 -5.72 -7.59
CA LEU A 37 7.86 -5.01 -8.15
C LEU A 37 8.19 -3.76 -7.33
N GLU A 38 7.19 -2.98 -6.92
CA GLU A 38 7.39 -1.77 -6.12
C GLU A 38 8.12 -2.07 -4.83
N LEU A 39 7.65 -3.07 -4.09
CA LEU A 39 8.24 -3.45 -2.81
C LEU A 39 9.65 -4.03 -2.97
N MET A 40 9.88 -4.85 -4.00
CA MET A 40 11.21 -5.42 -4.24
C MET A 40 12.21 -4.40 -4.78
N ILE A 41 11.78 -3.45 -5.63
CA ILE A 41 12.62 -2.34 -6.07
C ILE A 41 13.03 -1.52 -4.84
N TYR A 42 12.08 -1.11 -4.00
CA TYR A 42 12.39 -0.41 -2.76
C TYR A 42 13.37 -1.22 -1.90
N LYS A 43 13.07 -2.47 -1.61
CA LYS A 43 13.92 -3.35 -0.77
C LYS A 43 15.34 -3.49 -1.28
N ARG A 44 15.53 -3.64 -2.59
CA ARG A 44 16.85 -3.92 -3.20
C ARG A 44 17.66 -2.67 -3.52
N THR A 45 16.99 -1.54 -3.74
CA THR A 45 17.67 -0.34 -4.25
C THR A 45 17.51 0.89 -3.37
N GLY A 46 16.53 0.91 -2.47
CA GLY A 46 16.11 2.09 -1.71
C GLY A 46 15.33 3.11 -2.55
N LEU A 47 15.02 2.79 -3.82
CA LEU A 47 14.26 3.69 -4.68
C LEU A 47 12.80 3.74 -4.25
N VAL A 48 12.33 4.93 -3.91
CA VAL A 48 10.90 5.20 -3.68
C VAL A 48 10.13 4.97 -4.97
N THR A 49 9.09 4.14 -4.91
CA THR A 49 8.17 3.87 -6.01
C THR A 49 6.82 4.55 -5.75
N TYR A 50 5.88 4.48 -6.68
CA TYR A 50 4.61 5.18 -6.54
C TYR A 50 3.43 4.26 -6.80
N ASN A 51 2.56 4.09 -5.79
CA ASN A 51 1.23 3.57 -6.05
C ASN A 51 0.47 4.60 -6.89
N ALA A 52 0.06 4.23 -8.10
CA ALA A 52 -0.45 5.17 -9.07
C ALA A 52 -1.24 4.48 -10.21
N PRO A 53 -2.14 5.20 -10.90
CA PRO A 53 -2.80 4.72 -12.10
C PRO A 53 -1.83 4.18 -13.16
N MET A 54 -2.27 3.16 -13.90
CA MET A 54 -1.47 2.47 -14.92
C MET A 54 -1.88 2.88 -16.34
N ALA A 55 -0.94 2.72 -17.29
CA ALA A 55 -1.09 3.27 -18.64
C ALA A 55 -2.29 2.71 -19.41
N TYR A 56 -2.48 1.39 -19.42
CA TYR A 56 -3.57 0.77 -20.17
C TYR A 56 -4.85 0.63 -19.33
N SER A 57 -4.73 0.13 -18.10
CA SER A 57 -5.93 -0.14 -17.27
C SER A 57 -6.67 1.13 -16.85
N ASP A 58 -5.96 2.24 -16.68
CA ASP A 58 -6.55 3.49 -16.21
C ASP A 58 -6.53 4.56 -17.30
N PHE A 59 -5.35 5.03 -17.75
CA PHE A 59 -5.23 6.08 -18.78
C PHE A 59 -5.73 5.64 -20.16
N GLY A 60 -5.68 4.35 -20.49
CA GLY A 60 -6.23 3.78 -21.70
C GLY A 60 -7.74 3.56 -21.68
N SER A 61 -8.38 3.85 -20.55
CA SER A 61 -9.82 3.77 -20.33
C SER A 61 -10.38 5.13 -19.89
N ASP A 62 -11.53 5.15 -19.23
CA ASP A 62 -12.16 6.39 -18.73
C ASP A 62 -11.66 6.71 -17.30
N ILE A 63 -10.41 7.20 -17.20
CA ILE A 63 -9.84 7.66 -15.95
C ILE A 63 -10.50 8.97 -15.51
N ASP A 64 -10.83 9.09 -14.23
CA ASP A 64 -11.44 10.29 -13.67
C ASP A 64 -10.44 11.43 -13.43
N ASP A 65 -10.98 12.66 -13.33
CA ASP A 65 -10.18 13.89 -13.15
C ASP A 65 -9.39 13.88 -11.82
N PHE A 66 -9.93 13.28 -10.74
CA PHE A 66 -9.25 13.20 -9.46
C PHE A 66 -7.98 12.37 -9.59
N SER A 67 -8.08 11.17 -10.18
CA SER A 67 -6.95 10.26 -10.37
C SER A 67 -5.89 10.87 -11.29
N THR A 68 -6.33 11.49 -12.39
CA THR A 68 -5.46 12.19 -13.35
C THR A 68 -4.72 13.35 -12.68
N LYS A 69 -5.44 14.21 -11.96
CA LYS A 69 -4.85 15.35 -11.25
C LYS A 69 -3.87 14.87 -10.19
N SER A 70 -4.26 13.89 -9.37
CA SER A 70 -3.40 13.33 -8.32
C SER A 70 -2.09 12.79 -8.90
N PHE A 71 -2.15 12.10 -10.05
CA PHE A 71 -0.98 11.56 -10.72
C PHE A 71 0.01 12.65 -11.13
N PHE A 72 -0.46 13.64 -11.89
CA PHE A 72 0.42 14.68 -12.39
C PHE A 72 0.93 15.61 -11.28
N ASP A 73 0.07 16.02 -10.35
CA ASP A 73 0.48 16.88 -9.24
C ASP A 73 1.55 16.19 -8.39
N THR A 74 1.35 14.92 -8.02
CA THR A 74 2.31 14.18 -7.18
C THR A 74 3.65 14.00 -7.89
N LEU A 75 3.67 13.66 -9.18
CA LEU A 75 4.91 13.42 -9.89
C LEU A 75 5.66 14.70 -10.28
N GLN A 76 4.97 15.82 -10.42
CA GLN A 76 5.57 17.11 -10.79
C GLN A 76 6.03 17.92 -9.58
N THR A 77 5.23 17.93 -8.51
CA THR A 77 5.46 18.83 -7.35
C THR A 77 5.74 18.08 -6.05
N GLY A 78 5.58 16.79 -6.04
CA GLY A 78 5.58 15.96 -4.83
C GLY A 78 4.27 16.07 -4.08
N ILE A 79 4.10 15.20 -3.10
CA ILE A 79 2.96 15.21 -2.18
C ILE A 79 3.48 15.43 -0.76
N LYS A 80 2.90 16.39 -0.03
CA LYS A 80 3.28 16.70 1.36
C LYS A 80 2.41 15.98 2.37
N GLU A 81 1.13 15.82 2.04
CA GLU A 81 0.15 15.24 2.94
C GLU A 81 -1.01 14.59 2.20
N ILE A 82 -1.62 13.62 2.85
CA ILE A 82 -2.85 12.95 2.42
C ILE A 82 -3.89 13.12 3.52
N THR A 83 -5.07 13.63 3.18
CA THR A 83 -6.23 13.61 4.07
C THR A 83 -6.99 12.30 3.87
N LEU A 84 -7.25 11.59 4.96
CA LEU A 84 -8.03 10.36 4.97
C LEU A 84 -9.52 10.71 5.09
N ASN A 85 -10.20 10.77 3.95
CA ASN A 85 -11.61 11.16 3.90
C ASN A 85 -12.52 10.00 4.31
N SER A 86 -13.59 10.33 5.06
CA SER A 86 -14.57 9.33 5.52
C SER A 86 -13.94 8.14 6.24
N SER A 87 -12.84 8.38 6.99
CA SER A 87 -12.11 7.34 7.68
C SER A 87 -12.88 6.77 8.87
N THR A 88 -12.79 5.45 9.04
CA THR A 88 -13.14 4.77 10.29
C THR A 88 -11.85 4.53 11.05
N VAL A 89 -11.74 5.08 12.26
CA VAL A 89 -10.60 4.86 13.15
C VAL A 89 -10.89 3.68 14.05
N PHE A 90 -10.11 2.59 13.94
CA PHE A 90 -10.21 1.40 14.79
C PHE A 90 -9.38 1.54 16.07
N TYR A 91 -8.24 2.21 15.98
CA TYR A 91 -7.38 2.55 17.09
C TYR A 91 -6.71 3.90 16.82
N ASP A 92 -6.90 4.83 17.74
CA ASP A 92 -6.38 6.19 17.59
C ASP A 92 -4.91 6.30 17.99
N GLY A 93 -4.22 7.30 17.47
CA GLY A 93 -2.85 7.62 17.84
C GLY A 93 -2.02 8.19 16.70
N ILE A 94 -0.74 8.38 16.99
CA ILE A 94 0.25 8.92 16.06
C ILE A 94 1.40 7.93 15.95
N CYS A 95 1.85 7.66 14.74
CA CYS A 95 3.03 6.83 14.50
C CYS A 95 3.83 7.34 13.30
N SER A 96 5.08 6.89 13.19
CA SER A 96 5.96 7.23 12.07
C SER A 96 6.67 5.99 11.53
N GLY A 97 6.98 6.03 10.25
CA GLY A 97 7.69 4.99 9.53
C GLY A 97 7.64 5.24 8.03
N VAL A 98 8.24 4.36 7.25
CA VAL A 98 8.06 4.42 5.81
C VAL A 98 6.64 3.99 5.44
N LEU A 99 5.97 4.70 4.52
CA LEU A 99 4.68 4.27 3.99
C LEU A 99 4.93 3.08 3.05
N TRP A 100 4.42 1.90 3.41
CA TRP A 100 4.79 0.67 2.73
C TRP A 100 3.62 -0.31 2.66
N GLY A 101 3.45 -0.95 1.49
CA GLY A 101 2.37 -1.90 1.26
C GLY A 101 1.79 -1.78 -0.14
N GLY A 102 0.50 -2.12 -0.31
CA GLY A 102 -0.21 -2.13 -1.58
C GLY A 102 -1.30 -3.21 -1.61
N ASN A 103 -1.39 -3.96 -2.72
CA ASN A 103 -2.35 -5.06 -2.82
C ASN A 103 -2.00 -6.22 -1.89
N LEU A 104 -2.92 -6.57 -1.00
CA LEU A 104 -2.69 -7.51 0.11
C LEU A 104 -2.39 -8.93 -0.36
N SER A 105 -3.14 -9.46 -1.31
CA SER A 105 -2.92 -10.81 -1.86
C SER A 105 -1.59 -10.92 -2.60
N THR A 106 -1.18 -9.86 -3.29
CA THR A 106 0.15 -9.76 -3.90
C THR A 106 1.25 -9.76 -2.83
N ILE A 107 1.09 -8.96 -1.75
CA ILE A 107 2.05 -8.93 -0.64
C ILE A 107 2.15 -10.30 0.04
N GLN A 108 1.02 -10.95 0.27
CA GLN A 108 1.00 -12.30 0.85
C GLN A 108 1.76 -13.31 -0.02
N SER A 109 1.73 -13.16 -1.35
CA SER A 109 2.48 -14.03 -2.26
C SER A 109 4.00 -13.88 -2.14
N LEU A 110 4.50 -12.78 -1.57
CA LEU A 110 5.92 -12.55 -1.31
C LEU A 110 6.42 -13.22 -0.01
N CYS A 111 5.53 -13.77 0.82
CA CYS A 111 5.93 -14.46 2.04
C CYS A 111 6.90 -15.62 1.72
N GLY A 112 8.06 -15.59 2.39
CA GLY A 112 9.18 -16.50 2.11
C GLY A 112 10.32 -15.85 1.34
N LEU A 113 10.12 -14.66 0.76
CA LEU A 113 11.17 -13.84 0.18
C LEU A 113 11.62 -12.77 1.18
N ASP A 114 12.80 -12.20 0.93
CA ASP A 114 13.31 -11.03 1.67
C ASP A 114 12.78 -9.74 1.03
N PHE A 115 11.57 -9.34 1.41
CA PHE A 115 10.82 -8.21 0.81
C PHE A 115 10.46 -7.10 1.79
N LEU A 116 10.59 -7.34 3.10
CA LEU A 116 10.23 -6.35 4.12
C LEU A 116 11.23 -5.20 4.18
N PRO A 117 10.78 -3.96 4.43
CA PRO A 117 11.69 -2.83 4.67
C PRO A 117 12.53 -3.08 5.93
N GLU A 118 13.71 -2.46 5.99
CA GLU A 118 14.54 -2.53 7.20
C GLU A 118 14.03 -1.57 8.29
N GLU A 119 13.36 -0.52 7.88
CA GLU A 119 12.80 0.53 8.73
C GLU A 119 11.47 0.08 9.38
N ASN A 120 11.06 0.82 10.39
CA ASN A 120 9.68 0.78 10.86
C ASN A 120 8.76 1.29 9.75
N PHE A 121 7.57 0.74 9.63
CA PHE A 121 6.66 1.10 8.55
C PHE A 121 5.21 1.28 9.00
N ILE A 122 4.51 2.10 8.25
CA ILE A 122 3.05 2.24 8.26
C ILE A 122 2.56 1.35 7.11
N PHE A 123 1.83 0.29 7.45
CA PHE A 123 1.34 -0.68 6.46
C PHE A 123 0.07 -0.17 5.79
N ILE A 124 0.10 -0.08 4.48
CA ILE A 124 -1.08 0.17 3.67
C ILE A 124 -1.53 -1.10 2.97
N ALA A 125 -2.83 -1.36 2.94
CA ALA A 125 -3.38 -2.54 2.28
C ALA A 125 -4.71 -2.23 1.59
N GLU A 126 -4.91 -2.80 0.41
CA GLU A 126 -6.17 -2.86 -0.32
C GLU A 126 -6.33 -4.24 -0.94
N ASP A 127 -7.53 -4.63 -1.28
CA ASP A 127 -7.75 -5.81 -2.14
C ASP A 127 -9.14 -5.77 -2.79
N ILE A 128 -9.35 -6.65 -3.77
CA ILE A 128 -10.62 -6.75 -4.51
C ILE A 128 -11.11 -8.19 -4.57
N ASN A 129 -12.43 -8.37 -4.32
CA ASN A 129 -13.12 -9.66 -4.42
C ASN A 129 -12.54 -10.79 -3.55
N GLU A 130 -11.85 -10.42 -2.47
CA GLU A 130 -11.39 -11.39 -1.48
C GLU A 130 -12.41 -11.53 -0.35
N PRO A 131 -12.86 -12.76 -0.01
CA PRO A 131 -13.73 -12.95 1.15
C PRO A 131 -12.98 -12.62 2.44
N VAL A 132 -13.68 -12.07 3.43
CA VAL A 132 -13.08 -11.52 4.65
C VAL A 132 -12.24 -12.54 5.41
N TYR A 133 -12.61 -13.83 5.42
CA TYR A 133 -11.79 -14.86 6.07
C TYR A 133 -10.39 -15.01 5.44
N LYS A 134 -10.23 -14.70 4.14
CA LYS A 134 -8.91 -14.69 3.50
C LYS A 134 -8.12 -13.44 3.86
N ILE A 135 -8.80 -12.28 3.97
CA ILE A 135 -8.16 -11.04 4.45
C ILE A 135 -7.60 -11.25 5.84
N ASP A 136 -8.40 -11.80 6.76
CA ASP A 136 -7.95 -12.20 8.11
C ASP A 136 -6.74 -13.14 8.03
N LYS A 137 -6.82 -14.21 7.25
CA LYS A 137 -5.73 -15.18 7.08
C LYS A 137 -4.44 -14.52 6.56
N MET A 138 -4.54 -13.62 5.58
CA MET A 138 -3.38 -12.91 5.01
C MET A 138 -2.73 -11.98 6.05
N PHE A 139 -3.52 -11.19 6.78
CA PHE A 139 -3.00 -10.37 7.89
C PHE A 139 -2.37 -11.22 8.99
N THR A 140 -3.04 -12.30 9.39
CA THR A 140 -2.51 -13.25 10.39
C THR A 140 -1.18 -13.85 9.95
N GLN A 141 -1.04 -14.23 8.67
CA GLN A 141 0.21 -14.76 8.12
C GLN A 141 1.34 -13.71 8.20
N LEU A 142 1.08 -12.47 7.80
CA LEU A 142 2.06 -11.38 7.88
C LEU A 142 2.46 -11.10 9.34
N LEU A 143 1.52 -11.06 10.26
CA LEU A 143 1.76 -10.82 11.69
C LEU A 143 2.49 -11.97 12.38
N ASN A 144 2.42 -13.20 11.85
CA ASN A 144 3.23 -14.33 12.32
C ASN A 144 4.68 -14.26 11.85
N MET A 145 5.04 -13.30 10.99
CA MET A 145 6.43 -13.00 10.64
C MET A 145 7.01 -12.02 11.68
N PRO A 146 8.00 -12.42 12.52
CA PRO A 146 8.51 -11.54 13.58
C PRO A 146 9.05 -10.20 13.05
N ALA A 147 9.70 -10.21 11.88
CA ALA A 147 10.23 -8.99 11.27
C ALA A 147 9.11 -8.02 10.85
N PHE A 148 7.99 -8.53 10.34
CA PHE A 148 6.82 -7.70 10.02
C PHE A 148 6.21 -7.12 11.29
N LYS A 149 5.86 -7.97 12.27
CA LYS A 149 5.17 -7.56 13.50
C LYS A 149 5.97 -6.53 14.30
N ASN A 150 7.29 -6.69 14.42
CA ASN A 150 8.15 -5.80 15.22
C ASN A 150 8.32 -4.40 14.58
N ARG A 151 8.31 -4.33 13.24
CA ARG A 151 8.51 -3.07 12.50
C ARG A 151 7.19 -2.37 12.16
N LEU A 152 6.06 -3.04 12.26
CA LEU A 152 4.72 -2.47 12.03
C LEU A 152 4.41 -1.40 13.08
N LYS A 153 4.07 -0.16 12.65
CA LYS A 153 3.76 0.96 13.55
C LYS A 153 2.36 1.50 13.38
N GLY A 154 1.73 1.27 12.24
CA GLY A 154 0.36 1.67 11.98
C GLY A 154 -0.20 0.94 10.76
N ILE A 155 -1.52 0.95 10.62
CA ILE A 155 -2.22 0.35 9.49
C ILE A 155 -3.17 1.37 8.88
N VAL A 156 -3.09 1.54 7.57
CA VAL A 156 -4.05 2.36 6.81
C VAL A 156 -4.67 1.50 5.71
N LEU A 157 -5.95 1.29 5.80
CA LEU A 157 -6.70 0.50 4.83
C LEU A 157 -7.20 1.38 3.70
N GLY A 158 -6.93 0.94 2.49
CA GLY A 158 -7.50 1.45 1.26
C GLY A 158 -8.86 0.83 0.98
N ASP A 159 -9.19 0.76 -0.31
CA ASP A 159 -10.47 0.20 -0.74
C ASP A 159 -10.41 -1.34 -0.73
N PHE A 160 -11.33 -1.95 0.00
CA PHE A 160 -11.61 -3.37 -0.05
C PHE A 160 -12.97 -3.57 -0.68
N SER A 161 -13.00 -3.84 -1.98
CA SER A 161 -14.27 -3.99 -2.72
C SER A 161 -14.65 -5.46 -2.92
N GLY A 162 -15.97 -5.72 -2.98
CA GLY A 162 -16.49 -7.06 -3.15
C GLY A 162 -16.41 -7.94 -1.90
N LEU A 163 -16.42 -7.35 -0.71
CA LEU A 163 -16.45 -8.09 0.56
C LEU A 163 -17.75 -8.90 0.67
N ASP A 164 -17.63 -10.13 1.15
CA ASP A 164 -18.74 -11.01 1.44
C ASP A 164 -19.39 -10.73 2.82
N ASN A 165 -18.67 -10.08 3.74
CA ASN A 165 -19.15 -9.78 5.09
C ASN A 165 -18.49 -8.51 5.68
N GLU A 166 -19.09 -7.35 5.41
CA GLU A 166 -18.62 -6.06 5.91
C GLU A 166 -18.51 -6.01 7.43
N LYS A 167 -19.48 -6.59 8.15
CA LYS A 167 -19.46 -6.60 9.61
C LYS A 167 -18.25 -7.38 10.14
N TYR A 168 -17.97 -8.54 9.58
CA TYR A 168 -16.78 -9.33 9.99
C TYR A 168 -15.49 -8.56 9.70
N PHE A 169 -15.41 -7.87 8.57
CA PHE A 169 -14.27 -7.01 8.25
C PHE A 169 -14.03 -5.93 9.32
N GLN A 170 -15.10 -5.22 9.72
CA GLN A 170 -15.02 -4.19 10.77
C GLN A 170 -14.64 -4.77 12.12
N ASP A 171 -15.26 -5.88 12.53
CA ASP A 171 -14.99 -6.55 13.80
C ASP A 171 -13.54 -7.05 13.84
N PHE A 172 -13.04 -7.66 12.75
CA PHE A 172 -11.66 -8.14 12.63
C PHE A 172 -10.63 -7.02 12.85
N PHE A 173 -10.76 -5.89 12.13
CA PHE A 173 -9.79 -4.81 12.27
C PHE A 173 -9.89 -4.10 13.63
N LYS A 174 -11.07 -4.05 14.23
CA LYS A 174 -11.25 -3.56 15.58
C LYS A 174 -10.53 -4.42 16.62
N GLU A 175 -10.70 -5.73 16.56
CA GLU A 175 -10.01 -6.68 17.46
C GLU A 175 -8.50 -6.63 17.25
N LEU A 176 -8.05 -6.72 16.00
CA LEU A 176 -6.65 -6.69 15.62
C LEU A 176 -5.93 -5.43 16.11
N SER A 177 -6.54 -4.25 15.88
CA SER A 177 -5.94 -2.99 16.28
C SER A 177 -5.85 -2.81 17.80
N GLN A 178 -6.82 -3.33 18.55
CA GLN A 178 -6.81 -3.36 20.01
C GLN A 178 -5.74 -4.30 20.56
N GLU A 179 -5.54 -5.46 19.93
CA GLU A 179 -4.46 -6.39 20.30
C GLU A 179 -3.09 -5.77 20.06
N LEU A 180 -2.87 -5.20 18.87
CA LEU A 180 -1.59 -4.62 18.48
C LEU A 180 -1.30 -3.28 19.15
N LYS A 181 -2.34 -2.53 19.55
CA LYS A 181 -2.26 -1.17 20.13
C LYS A 181 -1.50 -0.20 19.23
N ILE A 182 -1.77 -0.25 17.94
CA ILE A 182 -1.17 0.64 16.93
C ILE A 182 -2.25 1.42 16.18
N PRO A 183 -1.97 2.67 15.76
CA PRO A 183 -2.90 3.47 14.98
C PRO A 183 -3.38 2.70 13.75
N THR A 184 -4.71 2.56 13.63
CA THR A 184 -5.34 1.79 12.55
C THR A 184 -6.57 2.52 12.05
N THR A 185 -6.63 2.78 10.75
CA THR A 185 -7.72 3.54 10.13
C THR A 185 -7.97 3.12 8.69
N THR A 186 -9.12 3.50 8.16
CA THR A 186 -9.46 3.44 6.73
C THR A 186 -9.31 4.81 6.08
N GLY A 187 -9.72 4.95 4.84
CA GLY A 187 -9.96 6.24 4.16
C GLY A 187 -8.87 6.67 3.18
N LEU A 188 -7.85 5.84 2.96
CA LEU A 188 -6.87 6.08 1.89
C LEU A 188 -7.48 5.62 0.55
N LYS A 189 -7.68 6.58 -0.37
CA LYS A 189 -8.22 6.29 -1.70
C LYS A 189 -7.17 5.65 -2.60
N PHE A 190 -7.06 4.35 -2.54
CA PHE A 190 -6.21 3.58 -3.46
C PHE A 190 -6.72 2.14 -3.59
N GLY A 191 -6.33 1.49 -4.67
CA GLY A 191 -6.76 0.13 -4.98
C GLY A 191 -7.52 0.05 -6.30
N HIS A 192 -8.51 -0.83 -6.36
CA HIS A 192 -9.23 -1.14 -7.60
C HIS A 192 -10.48 -0.27 -7.81
N GLU A 193 -10.73 0.69 -6.94
CA GLU A 193 -11.82 1.65 -7.08
C GLU A 193 -11.54 2.70 -8.17
N LYS A 194 -12.58 3.45 -8.57
CA LYS A 194 -12.49 4.43 -9.64
C LYS A 194 -11.49 5.54 -9.30
N GLN A 195 -11.60 6.11 -8.10
CA GLN A 195 -10.72 7.20 -7.65
C GLN A 195 -9.45 6.67 -7.01
N LYS A 196 -8.30 7.00 -7.60
CA LYS A 196 -6.98 6.55 -7.14
C LYS A 196 -6.08 7.74 -6.84
N LEU A 197 -5.67 7.83 -5.58
CA LEU A 197 -4.62 8.76 -5.18
C LEU A 197 -3.26 8.23 -5.61
N THR A 198 -2.40 9.09 -6.11
CA THR A 198 -0.98 8.77 -6.35
C THR A 198 -0.16 9.20 -5.14
N PHE A 199 0.65 8.27 -4.62
CA PHE A 199 1.50 8.55 -3.45
C PHE A 199 2.74 7.64 -3.44
N PRO A 200 3.83 8.09 -2.74
CA PRO A 200 5.09 7.34 -2.70
C PRO A 200 5.02 6.13 -1.77
N ILE A 201 5.63 5.02 -2.20
CA ILE A 201 5.92 3.81 -1.41
C ILE A 201 7.39 3.84 -1.01
N GLY A 202 7.66 3.66 0.29
CA GLY A 202 9.01 3.74 0.85
C GLY A 202 9.42 5.15 1.32
N ALA A 203 8.56 6.15 1.20
CA ALA A 203 8.81 7.48 1.76
C ALA A 203 8.49 7.53 3.25
N ASN A 204 9.30 8.29 4.01
CA ASN A 204 9.04 8.52 5.42
C ASN A 204 7.74 9.32 5.63
N ALA A 205 6.92 8.87 6.55
CA ALA A 205 5.62 9.45 6.84
C ALA A 205 5.25 9.41 8.32
N VAL A 206 4.35 10.29 8.71
CA VAL A 206 3.66 10.31 10.00
C VAL A 206 2.18 10.09 9.73
N LEU A 207 1.60 9.07 10.35
CA LEU A 207 0.16 8.86 10.43
C LEU A 207 -0.35 9.50 11.72
N ASP A 208 -1.32 10.38 11.60
CA ASP A 208 -2.09 10.92 12.73
C ASP A 208 -3.59 10.63 12.49
N THR A 209 -4.10 9.63 13.20
CA THR A 209 -5.52 9.24 13.05
C THR A 209 -6.48 10.24 13.69
N ASN A 210 -6.02 11.06 14.66
CA ASN A 210 -6.86 12.11 15.26
C ASN A 210 -7.12 13.25 14.27
N LEU A 211 -6.15 13.52 13.39
CA LEU A 211 -6.29 14.50 12.31
C LEU A 211 -6.73 13.86 10.99
N SER A 212 -6.95 12.54 10.95
CA SER A 212 -7.23 11.78 9.74
C SER A 212 -6.27 12.12 8.60
N LYS A 213 -4.94 12.02 8.87
CA LYS A 213 -3.91 12.55 8.00
C LYS A 213 -2.65 11.69 7.96
N ILE A 214 -2.04 11.62 6.78
CA ILE A 214 -0.66 11.15 6.57
C ILE A 214 0.18 12.34 6.10
N THR A 215 1.30 12.61 6.76
CA THR A 215 2.24 13.68 6.38
C THR A 215 3.58 13.07 6.00
N PHE A 216 4.12 13.40 4.84
CA PHE A 216 5.46 12.99 4.39
C PHE A 216 6.53 13.93 4.95
N ILE A 217 7.69 13.35 5.36
CA ILE A 217 8.81 14.03 6.02
C ILE A 217 10.16 13.73 5.37
#